data_d7706c4793cda53a69586278903d071c
#
_entry.id   d7706c4793cda53a69586278903d071c
#
_cell.length_a   1.000
_cell.length_b   1.000
_cell.length_c   1.000
_cell.angle_alpha   90.00
_cell.angle_beta   90.00
_cell.angle_gamma   90.00
#
_symmetry.space_group_name_H-M   'P 1'
#
loop_
_entity.id
_entity.type
_entity.pdbx_description
1 polymer ?
#
loop_
_entity_poly.entity_id
_entity_poly.type
_entity_poly.pdbx_seq_one_letter_code
_entity_poly.pdbx_strand_id
1 'polypeptide(L)'
;MNYLEIEKVIGREILDSRGNPTVEAEVTLVDGTIGRGMAPSGASTGEFEALELRDGDKSRYLGKGVQKAVENINTVINETLQGMDASDIYAIDKAMIDADGTKDKSRLGANAILAVSIASARAAAIS
;
A
#
# COMPACT_ATOMS: atom_id res chain seq x y z
N MET A 1 25.14 -10.03 -0.37
CA MET A 1 23.85 -9.43 -0.11
C MET A 1 22.89 -9.75 -1.23
N ASN A 2 21.73 -10.23 -0.87
CA ASN A 2 20.78 -10.63 -1.88
C ASN A 2 19.86 -9.47 -2.26
N TYR A 3 19.68 -9.31 -3.56
CA TYR A 3 18.73 -8.38 -4.09
C TYR A 3 17.34 -9.02 -4.06
N LEU A 4 16.43 -8.47 -3.29
CA LEU A 4 15.10 -9.03 -3.10
C LEU A 4 14.12 -8.39 -4.07
N GLU A 5 14.19 -8.81 -5.31
CA GLU A 5 13.43 -8.19 -6.39
C GLU A 5 11.93 -8.42 -6.25
N ILE A 6 11.17 -7.34 -6.37
CA ILE A 6 9.70 -7.40 -6.36
C ILE A 6 9.20 -7.86 -7.71
N GLU A 7 8.44 -8.95 -7.73
CA GLU A 7 7.79 -9.45 -8.93
C GLU A 7 6.47 -8.74 -9.18
N LYS A 8 5.65 -8.61 -8.14
CA LYS A 8 4.36 -7.95 -8.28
C LYS A 8 3.84 -7.45 -6.95
N VAL A 9 2.94 -6.49 -7.01
CA VAL A 9 2.25 -5.92 -5.86
C VAL A 9 0.74 -5.97 -6.14
N ILE A 10 -0.01 -6.50 -5.20
CA ILE A 10 -1.47 -6.64 -5.33
C ILE A 10 -2.11 -5.99 -4.11
N GLY A 11 -3.22 -5.28 -4.35
CA GLY A 11 -4.01 -4.71 -3.27
C GLY A 11 -5.40 -5.33 -3.23
N ARG A 12 -5.99 -5.33 -2.05
CA ARG A 12 -7.38 -5.77 -1.87
C ARG A 12 -8.04 -5.00 -0.74
N GLU A 13 -9.36 -4.92 -0.80
CA GLU A 13 -10.16 -4.34 0.27
C GLU A 13 -10.55 -5.45 1.23
N ILE A 14 -10.25 -5.25 2.52
CA ILE A 14 -10.68 -6.19 3.55
C ILE A 14 -11.43 -5.41 4.63
N LEU A 15 -12.03 -6.13 5.56
CA LEU A 15 -12.68 -5.49 6.71
C LEU A 15 -11.83 -5.69 7.95
N ASP A 16 -11.70 -4.62 8.74
CA ASP A 16 -11.00 -4.71 10.01
C ASP A 16 -11.89 -5.36 11.07
N SER A 17 -11.41 -5.45 12.32
CA SER A 17 -12.15 -6.10 13.39
C SER A 17 -13.46 -5.39 13.75
N ARG A 18 -13.61 -4.13 13.34
CA ARG A 18 -14.84 -3.37 13.56
C ARG A 18 -15.77 -3.37 12.34
N GLY A 19 -15.40 -4.09 11.28
CA GLY A 19 -16.17 -4.12 10.06
C GLY A 19 -15.95 -2.94 9.14
N ASN A 20 -14.91 -2.15 9.35
CA ASN A 20 -14.59 -1.03 8.46
C ASN A 20 -13.66 -1.46 7.34
N PRO A 21 -13.88 -0.96 6.10
CA PRO A 21 -12.99 -1.28 4.99
C PRO A 21 -11.58 -0.77 5.23
N THR A 22 -10.61 -1.60 4.92
CA THR A 22 -9.21 -1.23 4.99
C THR A 22 -8.44 -1.84 3.81
N VAL A 23 -7.27 -1.29 3.54
CA VAL A 23 -6.44 -1.74 2.43
C VAL A 23 -5.46 -2.79 2.92
N GLU A 24 -5.42 -3.93 2.23
CA GLU A 24 -4.36 -4.91 2.40
C GLU A 24 -3.53 -4.97 1.13
N ALA A 25 -2.22 -4.99 1.26
CA ALA A 25 -1.32 -5.17 0.13
C ALA A 25 -0.54 -6.47 0.29
N GLU A 26 -0.21 -7.06 -0.84
CA GLU A 26 0.60 -8.27 -0.89
C GLU A 26 1.75 -8.01 -1.86
N VAL A 27 2.98 -8.17 -1.38
CA VAL A 27 4.18 -8.03 -2.22
C VAL A 27 4.76 -9.41 -2.42
N THR A 28 4.91 -9.80 -3.69
CA THR A 28 5.52 -11.08 -4.07
C THR A 28 6.91 -10.81 -4.64
N LEU A 29 7.90 -11.51 -4.10
CA LEU A 29 9.26 -11.42 -4.60
C LEU A 29 9.51 -12.48 -5.68
N VAL A 30 10.52 -12.27 -6.48
CA VAL A 30 10.88 -13.20 -7.56
C VAL A 30 11.17 -14.61 -7.05
N ASP A 31 11.66 -14.72 -5.81
CA ASP A 31 11.93 -16.03 -5.20
C ASP A 31 10.68 -16.73 -4.66
N GLY A 32 9.51 -16.14 -4.84
CA GLY A 32 8.26 -16.71 -4.36
C GLY A 32 7.83 -16.26 -2.96
N THR A 33 8.67 -15.52 -2.27
CA THR A 33 8.31 -15.01 -0.94
C THR A 33 7.18 -13.99 -1.03
N ILE A 34 6.22 -14.07 -0.11
CA ILE A 34 5.08 -13.16 -0.09
C ILE A 34 5.01 -12.48 1.29
N GLY A 35 4.89 -11.16 1.26
CA GLY A 35 4.65 -10.37 2.47
C GLY A 35 3.32 -9.64 2.35
N ARG A 36 2.57 -9.55 3.45
CA ARG A 36 1.29 -8.84 3.48
C ARG A 36 1.33 -7.73 4.50
N GLY A 37 0.64 -6.64 4.19
CA GLY A 37 0.52 -5.52 5.10
C GLY A 37 -0.85 -4.88 4.99
N MET A 38 -1.34 -4.37 6.11
CA MET A 38 -2.61 -3.65 6.17
C MET A 38 -2.37 -2.24 6.65
N ALA A 39 -3.24 -1.33 6.22
CA ALA A 39 -3.25 0.03 6.73
C ALA A 39 -4.43 0.17 7.68
N PRO A 40 -4.21 0.06 8.99
CA PRO A 40 -5.32 0.19 9.95
C PRO A 40 -6.00 1.55 9.81
N SER A 41 -7.31 1.55 10.00
CA SER A 41 -8.10 2.78 9.92
C SER A 41 -7.57 3.81 10.92
N GLY A 42 -7.32 5.01 10.46
CA GLY A 42 -6.81 6.08 11.31
C GLY A 42 -5.33 6.05 11.61
N ALA A 43 -4.61 5.01 11.18
CA ALA A 43 -3.20 4.87 11.53
C ALA A 43 -2.29 5.91 10.88
N SER A 44 -2.70 6.43 9.74
CA SER A 44 -1.90 7.40 8.99
C SER A 44 -2.22 8.83 9.33
N THR A 45 -3.11 9.04 10.28
CA THR A 45 -3.52 10.37 10.63
C THR A 45 -2.52 10.98 11.54
N GLY A 46 -1.72 11.65 11.31
CA GLY A 46 -0.81 12.21 12.21
C GLY A 46 -0.43 13.57 11.80
N GLU A 47 0.65 13.93 12.33
CA GLU A 47 1.28 15.19 12.14
C GLU A 47 1.67 15.48 10.70
N PHE A 48 1.57 14.50 9.82
CA PHE A 48 1.99 14.68 8.44
C PHE A 48 0.83 14.95 7.50
N GLU A 49 -0.35 15.09 8.02
CA GLU A 49 -1.53 15.40 7.21
C GLU A 49 -1.72 14.46 6.04
N ALA A 50 -1.26 13.21 6.19
CA ALA A 50 -1.42 12.21 5.15
C ALA A 50 -2.89 11.83 5.03
N LEU A 51 -3.37 11.73 3.80
CA LEU A 51 -4.78 11.50 3.53
C LEU A 51 -5.06 10.05 3.17
N GLU A 52 -5.96 9.41 3.96
CA GLU A 52 -6.50 8.12 3.59
C GLU A 52 -7.46 8.31 2.41
N LEU A 53 -7.25 7.54 1.35
CA LEU A 53 -8.13 7.61 0.19
C LEU A 53 -9.34 6.72 0.42
N ARG A 54 -10.51 7.34 0.56
CA ARG A 54 -11.79 6.66 0.69
C ARG A 54 -12.63 6.96 -0.55
N ASP A 55 -13.48 6.02 -0.94
CA ASP A 55 -14.24 6.15 -2.18
C ASP A 55 -15.29 7.25 -2.16
N GLY A 56 -15.85 7.54 -0.98
CA GLY A 56 -16.90 8.54 -0.86
C GLY A 56 -18.26 8.09 -1.37
N ASP A 57 -18.38 6.84 -1.83
CA ASP A 57 -19.64 6.29 -2.31
C ASP A 57 -20.48 5.84 -1.13
N LYS A 58 -21.47 6.63 -0.77
CA LYS A 58 -22.28 6.39 0.41
C LYS A 58 -23.16 5.15 0.32
N SER A 59 -23.29 4.57 -0.87
CA SER A 59 -24.02 3.30 -1.02
C SER A 59 -23.18 2.11 -0.55
N ARG A 60 -21.88 2.30 -0.29
CA ARG A 60 -20.97 1.28 0.21
C ARG A 60 -20.28 1.79 1.46
N TYR A 61 -20.49 1.09 2.58
CA TYR A 61 -19.81 1.38 3.85
C TYR A 61 -19.84 2.85 4.25
N LEU A 62 -20.94 3.53 3.95
CA LEU A 62 -21.15 4.95 4.28
C LEU A 62 -20.01 5.86 3.75
N GLY A 63 -19.47 5.51 2.59
CA GLY A 63 -18.41 6.29 1.96
C GLY A 63 -17.01 5.90 2.38
N LYS A 64 -16.84 4.90 3.24
CA LYS A 64 -15.53 4.48 3.77
C LYS A 64 -14.84 3.41 2.94
N GLY A 65 -15.41 2.99 1.81
CA GLY A 65 -14.78 2.00 0.94
C GLY A 65 -13.40 2.46 0.47
N VAL A 66 -12.54 1.51 0.11
CA VAL A 66 -11.16 1.80 -0.28
C VAL A 66 -10.80 1.23 -1.65
N GLN A 67 -11.79 1.05 -2.53
CA GLN A 67 -11.53 0.46 -3.85
C GLN A 67 -10.62 1.31 -4.72
N LYS A 68 -10.69 2.64 -4.60
CA LYS A 68 -9.77 3.51 -5.36
C LYS A 68 -8.33 3.33 -4.91
N ALA A 69 -8.11 3.21 -3.61
CA ALA A 69 -6.77 2.93 -3.09
C ALA A 69 -6.27 1.57 -3.55
N VAL A 70 -7.13 0.56 -3.54
CA VAL A 70 -6.81 -0.78 -4.03
C VAL A 70 -6.45 -0.75 -5.51
N GLU A 71 -7.21 -0.04 -6.33
CA GLU A 71 -6.92 0.08 -7.75
C GLU A 71 -5.56 0.74 -7.98
N ASN A 72 -5.23 1.77 -7.20
CA ASN A 72 -3.93 2.41 -7.29
C ASN A 72 -2.78 1.45 -6.99
N ILE A 73 -2.97 0.53 -6.05
CA ILE A 73 -1.97 -0.49 -5.76
C ILE A 73 -1.80 -1.43 -6.96
N ASN A 74 -2.91 -1.89 -7.51
CA ASN A 74 -2.90 -2.86 -8.60
C ASN A 74 -2.38 -2.29 -9.92
N THR A 75 -2.38 -0.98 -10.07
CA THR A 75 -1.94 -0.32 -11.30
C THR A 75 -0.65 0.47 -11.07
N VAL A 76 -0.75 1.68 -10.55
CA VAL A 76 0.39 2.60 -10.45
C VAL A 76 1.50 2.05 -9.56
N ILE A 77 1.15 1.59 -8.36
CA ILE A 77 2.16 1.13 -7.41
C ILE A 77 2.81 -0.16 -7.90
N ASN A 78 2.01 -1.09 -8.42
CA ASN A 78 2.55 -2.33 -8.97
C ASN A 78 3.59 -2.05 -10.06
N GLU A 79 3.26 -1.18 -11.00
CA GLU A 79 4.19 -0.82 -12.07
C GLU A 79 5.44 -0.12 -11.55
N THR A 80 5.26 0.77 -10.57
CA THR A 80 6.36 1.54 -10.03
C THR A 80 7.37 0.67 -9.30
N LEU A 81 6.90 -0.32 -8.55
CA LEU A 81 7.78 -1.11 -7.68
C LEU A 81 8.33 -2.37 -8.32
N GLN A 82 7.80 -2.81 -9.48
CA GLN A 82 8.33 -4.01 -10.14
C GLN A 82 9.81 -3.85 -10.43
N GLY A 83 10.59 -4.85 -10.05
CA GLY A 83 12.03 -4.85 -10.25
C GLY A 83 12.83 -4.18 -9.14
N MET A 84 12.18 -3.52 -8.19
CA MET A 84 12.88 -2.86 -7.09
C MET A 84 13.24 -3.86 -5.99
N ASP A 85 14.21 -3.50 -5.18
CA ASP A 85 14.68 -4.30 -4.06
C ASP A 85 13.78 -4.05 -2.84
N ALA A 86 13.03 -5.05 -2.40
CA ALA A 86 12.11 -4.93 -1.27
C ALA A 86 12.82 -4.61 0.05
N SER A 87 14.10 -4.90 0.17
CA SER A 87 14.85 -4.62 1.39
C SER A 87 15.25 -3.15 1.52
N ASP A 88 15.19 -2.39 0.41
CA ASP A 88 15.50 -0.97 0.42
C ASP A 88 14.23 -0.16 0.68
N ILE A 89 13.82 -0.13 1.94
CA ILE A 89 12.55 0.50 2.34
C ILE A 89 12.53 1.99 1.98
N TYR A 90 13.65 2.68 2.11
CA TYR A 90 13.72 4.09 1.76
C TYR A 90 13.40 4.31 0.27
N ALA A 91 14.00 3.52 -0.60
CA ALA A 91 13.76 3.64 -2.04
C ALA A 91 12.32 3.27 -2.41
N ILE A 92 11.77 2.23 -1.77
CA ILE A 92 10.39 1.80 -1.97
C ILE A 92 9.42 2.94 -1.60
N ASP A 93 9.58 3.50 -0.42
CA ASP A 93 8.69 4.56 0.05
C ASP A 93 8.83 5.82 -0.80
N LYS A 94 10.06 6.19 -1.15
CA LYS A 94 10.31 7.35 -1.99
C LYS A 94 9.69 7.18 -3.38
N ALA A 95 9.79 6.01 -3.96
CA ALA A 95 9.21 5.75 -5.29
C ALA A 95 7.69 5.94 -5.26
N MET A 96 7.03 5.47 -4.21
CA MET A 96 5.59 5.64 -4.07
C MET A 96 5.21 7.10 -3.84
N ILE A 97 5.94 7.80 -3.01
CA ILE A 97 5.69 9.23 -2.75
C ILE A 97 5.88 10.05 -4.02
N ASP A 98 6.93 9.76 -4.78
CA ASP A 98 7.18 10.45 -6.05
C ASP A 98 6.09 10.14 -7.08
N ALA A 99 5.59 8.90 -7.12
CA ALA A 99 4.51 8.52 -8.02
C ALA A 99 3.20 9.22 -7.64
N ASP A 100 2.97 9.45 -6.35
CA ASP A 100 1.80 10.19 -5.90
C ASP A 100 1.88 11.65 -6.32
N GLY A 101 3.00 12.29 -6.08
CA GLY A 101 3.26 13.66 -6.52
C GLY A 101 2.52 14.74 -5.75
N THR A 102 1.84 14.39 -4.65
CA THR A 102 1.12 15.37 -3.84
C THR A 102 1.72 15.45 -2.45
N LYS A 103 1.43 16.56 -1.74
CA LYS A 103 1.99 16.75 -0.40
C LYS A 103 1.37 15.83 0.63
N ASP A 104 0.08 15.56 0.49
CA ASP A 104 -0.69 14.80 1.48
C ASP A 104 -0.98 13.36 1.05
N LYS A 105 -0.33 12.90 -0.02
CA LYS A 105 -0.53 11.57 -0.58
C LYS A 105 -1.96 11.32 -1.03
N SER A 106 -2.64 12.38 -1.49
CA SER A 106 -4.06 12.31 -1.84
C SER A 106 -4.33 11.58 -3.15
N ARG A 107 -3.35 11.51 -4.04
CA ARG A 107 -3.54 10.87 -5.34
C ARG A 107 -3.58 9.35 -5.23
N LEU A 108 -2.61 8.74 -4.56
CA LEU A 108 -2.58 7.29 -4.35
C LEU A 108 -3.26 6.88 -3.07
N GLY A 109 -3.22 7.75 -2.07
CA GLY A 109 -3.75 7.49 -0.75
C GLY A 109 -2.68 7.05 0.22
N ALA A 110 -2.64 7.68 1.39
CA ALA A 110 -1.69 7.30 2.43
C ALA A 110 -1.90 5.87 2.89
N ASN A 111 -3.15 5.41 2.92
CA ASN A 111 -3.47 4.03 3.28
C ASN A 111 -2.89 3.03 2.27
N ALA A 112 -2.95 3.33 0.97
CA ALA A 112 -2.35 2.47 -0.05
C ALA A 112 -0.83 2.40 0.12
N ILE A 113 -0.19 3.55 0.29
CA ILE A 113 1.26 3.64 0.44
C ILE A 113 1.72 2.90 1.69
N LEU A 114 1.03 3.10 2.82
CA LEU A 114 1.39 2.46 4.08
C LEU A 114 1.25 0.93 3.99
N ALA A 115 0.16 0.43 3.42
CA ALA A 115 -0.05 -1.01 3.30
C ALA A 115 1.07 -1.66 2.49
N VAL A 116 1.46 -1.05 1.38
CA VAL A 116 2.53 -1.57 0.53
C VAL A 116 3.89 -1.49 1.21
N SER A 117 4.16 -0.39 1.92
CA SER A 117 5.41 -0.25 2.67
C SER A 117 5.57 -1.36 3.70
N ILE A 118 4.51 -1.65 4.46
CA ILE A 118 4.52 -2.73 5.45
C ILE A 118 4.70 -4.09 4.76
N ALA A 119 3.98 -4.33 3.66
CA ALA A 119 4.06 -5.58 2.93
C ALA A 119 5.47 -5.83 2.39
N SER A 120 6.11 -4.79 1.84
CA SER A 120 7.48 -4.89 1.33
C SER A 120 8.46 -5.23 2.44
N ALA A 121 8.34 -4.56 3.59
CA ALA A 121 9.22 -4.80 4.73
C ALA A 121 9.06 -6.24 5.25
N ARG A 122 7.83 -6.74 5.28
CA ARG A 122 7.58 -8.11 5.73
C ARG A 122 8.11 -9.14 4.75
N ALA A 123 7.94 -8.91 3.44
CA ALA A 123 8.50 -9.80 2.44
C ALA A 123 10.01 -9.89 2.57
N ALA A 124 10.68 -8.75 2.76
CA ALA A 124 12.13 -8.72 2.94
C ALA A 124 12.56 -9.45 4.20
N ALA A 125 11.80 -9.33 5.28
CA ALA A 125 12.12 -9.99 6.56
C ALA A 125 11.94 -11.51 6.48
N ILE A 126 10.97 -11.99 5.70
CA ILE A 126 10.69 -13.42 5.55
C ILE A 126 11.73 -14.10 4.66
N SER A 127 12.17 -13.40 3.64
CA SER A 127 13.07 -13.95 2.62
C SER A 127 14.46 -14.36 3.15
#